data_599558277b086cd3a3b2a9ba0b327769
#
_entry.id   599558277b086cd3a3b2a9ba0b327769
#
_cell.length_a   1.000
_cell.length_b   1.000
_cell.length_c   1.000
_cell.angle_alpha   90.00
_cell.angle_beta   90.00
_cell.angle_gamma   90.00
#
_symmetry.space_group_name_H-M   'P 1'
#
loop_
_entity.id
_entity.type
_entity.pdbx_description
1 polymer ?
#
loop_
_entity_poly.entity_id
_entity_poly.type
_entity_poly.pdbx_seq_one_letter_code
_entity_poly.pdbx_strand_id
1 'polypeptide(L)'
;MNKLCLFRPLRRRAVARVVFVLLLCFSSSLAARVERLIDTWRPTHYLVNVTLNDQLSEITSASARVDVRILKPTRVIDFDFGELTVDRVTLSSKPLEFTHKDGKLLVTLSEVAQSGASLTLTIDYHGKPKDGLILTKDKDGNAAAVGDNWPNRVHHWIPALDHPSAKATITFNITAPANQEVVANGKLDHVETTATGQRTWTYSEGVPIPPYCMIIAVGQFAKVEPTERAVTPLSYYVPLSERDLALKGFSPGAPVLDFFTRTVAPYPYEKLALIVGATRFGGMENSSAIVFTSNMFSRAPSALGMSQRFGIPGNNVSLIAHEIAHQWFGDSVTESTWSDLWLSEGFATYFAGLFVQRYEGEDAFQLYMKNAALAVLAYEKKSSAPIFDRDTESLMDLLNANNYQKGSWVLHMLRSNLGDDAFFRGIKSYYESHKNSTASTEDLRAALEKASGKNLRAFFTRWVYESGHPQYELAWYWLGKKELRLVLTQRQAGNAFTDPVPVTISTAKGKRDIVLKPIGKLLIERVPLREKPTAVEVDPRNVLLDETTVKSN
;
A
#
# COMPACT_ATOMS: atom_id res chain seq x y z
N MET A 1 81.37 -68.79 -7.35
CA MET A 1 80.40 -69.70 -6.73
C MET A 1 79.16 -68.91 -6.35
N ASN A 2 78.09 -69.24 -7.04
CA ASN A 2 76.69 -69.26 -6.60
C ASN A 2 76.02 -67.91 -6.10
N LYS A 3 74.87 -67.57 -6.43
CA LYS A 3 73.74 -68.11 -7.23
C LYS A 3 72.86 -66.91 -7.61
N LEU A 4 72.36 -66.92 -8.83
CA LEU A 4 71.24 -66.07 -9.27
C LEU A 4 70.00 -66.37 -8.44
N CYS A 5 69.26 -65.29 -8.13
CA CYS A 5 67.85 -65.44 -7.87
C CYS A 5 67.07 -64.27 -8.59
N LEU A 6 66.29 -64.71 -9.54
CA LEU A 6 65.34 -63.94 -10.32
C LEU A 6 64.20 -63.46 -9.43
N PHE A 7 63.91 -62.15 -9.39
CA PHE A 7 62.63 -61.67 -8.92
C PHE A 7 61.83 -61.05 -10.08
N ARG A 8 60.67 -61.69 -10.34
CA ARG A 8 59.61 -61.15 -11.24
C ARG A 8 58.91 -59.97 -10.60
N PRO A 9 58.52 -58.91 -11.35
CA PRO A 9 57.74 -57.83 -10.80
C PRO A 9 56.23 -58.17 -10.79
N LEU A 10 55.62 -58.06 -9.63
CA LEU A 10 54.16 -58.08 -9.42
C LEU A 10 53.51 -56.82 -9.99
N ARG A 11 52.64 -57.08 -10.98
CA ARG A 11 51.72 -56.01 -11.47
C ARG A 11 50.74 -55.64 -10.37
N ARG A 12 50.86 -54.45 -9.79
CA ARG A 12 49.80 -53.80 -8.98
C ARG A 12 48.76 -53.25 -9.92
N ARG A 13 47.55 -53.81 -9.93
CA ARG A 13 46.35 -53.18 -10.49
C ARG A 13 45.91 -52.08 -9.56
N ALA A 14 46.00 -50.81 -10.01
CA ALA A 14 45.40 -49.66 -9.35
C ALA A 14 43.89 -49.69 -9.63
N VAL A 15 43.11 -49.91 -8.59
CA VAL A 15 41.65 -49.75 -8.63
C VAL A 15 41.38 -48.25 -8.41
N ALA A 16 41.08 -47.56 -9.47
CA ALA A 16 40.57 -46.16 -9.41
C ALA A 16 39.16 -46.20 -8.83
N ARG A 17 39.00 -45.83 -7.58
CA ARG A 17 37.69 -45.50 -7.00
C ARG A 17 37.28 -44.11 -7.52
N VAL A 18 36.38 -44.08 -8.50
CA VAL A 18 35.65 -42.87 -8.90
C VAL A 18 34.65 -42.58 -7.80
N VAL A 19 34.95 -41.57 -6.98
CA VAL A 19 33.97 -40.99 -6.04
C VAL A 19 33.10 -40.06 -6.85
N PHE A 20 31.88 -40.51 -7.16
CA PHE A 20 30.82 -39.66 -7.72
C PHE A 20 30.27 -38.80 -6.59
N VAL A 21 30.74 -37.57 -6.46
CA VAL A 21 30.12 -36.57 -5.60
C VAL A 21 28.88 -36.07 -6.32
N LEU A 22 27.70 -36.61 -5.96
CA LEU A 22 26.42 -36.03 -6.29
C LEU A 22 26.31 -34.69 -5.53
N LEU A 23 26.61 -33.57 -6.18
CA LEU A 23 26.16 -32.25 -5.80
C LEU A 23 24.64 -32.23 -5.96
N LEU A 24 23.91 -32.54 -4.90
CA LEU A 24 22.51 -32.18 -4.75
C LEU A 24 22.47 -30.63 -4.66
N CYS A 25 22.30 -29.97 -5.79
CA CYS A 25 21.80 -28.61 -5.82
C CYS A 25 20.41 -28.66 -5.20
N PHE A 26 20.30 -28.41 -3.91
CA PHE A 26 19.06 -27.92 -3.34
C PHE A 26 18.84 -26.52 -3.95
N SER A 27 18.17 -26.47 -5.08
CA SER A 27 17.40 -25.29 -5.43
C SER A 27 16.33 -25.20 -4.35
N SER A 28 16.56 -24.37 -3.34
CA SER A 28 15.48 -23.83 -2.53
C SER A 28 14.55 -23.13 -3.52
N SER A 29 13.53 -23.83 -4.01
CA SER A 29 12.37 -23.13 -4.56
C SER A 29 11.86 -22.29 -3.38
N LEU A 30 12.11 -20.99 -3.43
CA LEU A 30 11.35 -20.03 -2.63
C LEU A 30 9.88 -20.39 -2.90
N ALA A 31 9.22 -20.92 -1.90
CA ALA A 31 7.79 -21.21 -2.02
C ALA A 31 7.10 -19.86 -2.18
N ALA A 32 6.46 -19.66 -3.33
CA ALA A 32 5.66 -18.47 -3.54
C ALA A 32 4.69 -18.29 -2.37
N ARG A 33 4.48 -17.05 -1.92
CA ARG A 33 3.54 -16.73 -0.84
C ARG A 33 2.18 -17.38 -1.12
N VAL A 34 1.73 -18.22 -0.20
CA VAL A 34 0.38 -18.79 -0.27
C VAL A 34 -0.60 -17.76 0.26
N GLU A 35 -1.27 -17.05 -0.62
CA GLU A 35 -2.36 -16.16 -0.23
C GLU A 35 -3.57 -16.97 0.25
N ARG A 36 -4.27 -16.43 1.26
CA ARG A 36 -5.52 -17.02 1.74
C ARG A 36 -6.59 -16.96 0.66
N LEU A 37 -7.14 -18.11 0.29
CA LEU A 37 -8.24 -18.18 -0.65
C LEU A 37 -9.56 -17.78 0.01
N ILE A 38 -10.31 -16.91 -0.65
CA ILE A 38 -11.66 -16.48 -0.25
C ILE A 38 -12.66 -17.08 -1.24
N ASP A 39 -12.77 -18.38 -1.23
CA ASP A 39 -13.56 -19.12 -2.20
C ASP A 39 -14.71 -19.96 -1.61
N THR A 40 -14.70 -20.14 -0.28
CA THR A 40 -15.68 -20.98 0.42
C THR A 40 -16.77 -20.15 1.08
N TRP A 41 -16.40 -19.07 1.74
CA TRP A 41 -17.30 -18.12 2.38
C TRP A 41 -16.67 -16.73 2.42
N ARG A 42 -17.49 -15.70 2.68
CA ARG A 42 -17.00 -14.33 2.91
C ARG A 42 -17.85 -13.66 3.99
N PRO A 43 -17.26 -12.76 4.78
CA PRO A 43 -18.01 -11.92 5.70
C PRO A 43 -18.82 -10.89 4.90
N THR A 44 -19.94 -10.45 5.50
CA THR A 44 -20.76 -9.35 4.97
C THR A 44 -20.95 -8.24 5.99
N HIS A 45 -20.95 -8.58 7.28
CA HIS A 45 -21.02 -7.63 8.39
C HIS A 45 -20.36 -8.19 9.64
N TYR A 46 -19.72 -7.31 10.41
CA TYR A 46 -19.23 -7.57 11.76
C TYR A 46 -19.96 -6.67 12.74
N LEU A 47 -20.50 -7.23 13.83
CA LEU A 47 -20.90 -6.49 15.04
C LEU A 47 -19.95 -6.91 16.15
N VAL A 48 -19.06 -6.01 16.55
CA VAL A 48 -18.00 -6.31 17.52
C VAL A 48 -18.24 -5.51 18.79
N ASN A 49 -18.54 -6.23 19.88
CA ASN A 49 -18.61 -5.68 21.22
C ASN A 49 -17.27 -5.91 21.90
N VAL A 50 -16.64 -4.87 22.43
CA VAL A 50 -15.34 -4.94 23.14
C VAL A 50 -15.45 -4.18 24.45
N THR A 51 -15.11 -4.81 25.54
CA THR A 51 -14.96 -4.17 26.86
C THR A 51 -13.49 -4.19 27.27
N LEU A 52 -12.93 -3.00 27.47
CA LEU A 52 -11.58 -2.80 27.96
C LEU A 52 -11.58 -2.61 29.47
N ASN A 53 -10.55 -3.10 30.18
CA ASN A 53 -10.37 -2.80 31.59
C ASN A 53 -9.98 -1.33 31.82
N ASP A 54 -10.00 -0.89 33.09
CA ASP A 54 -9.74 0.52 33.45
C ASP A 54 -8.33 1.00 33.07
N GLN A 55 -7.37 0.11 32.94
CA GLN A 55 -5.99 0.39 32.55
C GLN A 55 -5.78 0.29 31.03
N LEU A 56 -6.79 -0.01 30.23
CA LEU A 56 -6.70 -0.29 28.79
C LEU A 56 -5.60 -1.32 28.45
N SER A 57 -5.42 -2.33 29.31
CA SER A 57 -4.33 -3.29 29.20
C SER A 57 -4.75 -4.67 28.69
N GLU A 58 -6.06 -4.92 28.60
CA GLU A 58 -6.66 -6.16 28.11
C GLU A 58 -8.12 -5.98 27.71
N ILE A 59 -8.62 -6.88 26.91
CA ILE A 59 -10.04 -7.07 26.60
C ILE A 59 -10.61 -8.01 27.67
N THR A 60 -11.45 -7.48 28.57
CA THR A 60 -12.06 -8.26 29.63
C THR A 60 -13.20 -9.13 29.14
N SER A 61 -13.90 -8.67 28.11
CA SER A 61 -14.90 -9.46 27.38
C SER A 61 -15.08 -8.88 25.97
N ALA A 62 -15.31 -9.75 25.01
CA ALA A 62 -15.68 -9.36 23.67
C ALA A 62 -16.64 -10.39 23.05
N SER A 63 -17.41 -9.91 22.09
CA SER A 63 -18.30 -10.74 21.28
C SER A 63 -18.28 -10.24 19.84
N ALA A 64 -17.86 -11.09 18.90
CA ALA A 64 -17.95 -10.81 17.48
C ALA A 64 -19.11 -11.60 16.87
N ARG A 65 -20.16 -10.90 16.46
CA ARG A 65 -21.21 -11.45 15.62
C ARG A 65 -20.83 -11.21 14.17
N VAL A 66 -20.65 -12.30 13.41
CA VAL A 66 -20.20 -12.24 12.01
C VAL A 66 -21.29 -12.80 11.12
N ASP A 67 -21.81 -11.95 10.24
CA ASP A 67 -22.72 -12.37 9.17
C ASP A 67 -21.88 -12.83 7.97
N VAL A 68 -22.08 -14.07 7.54
CA VAL A 68 -21.29 -14.69 6.48
C VAL A 68 -22.18 -15.15 5.31
N ARG A 69 -21.65 -15.04 4.09
CA ARG A 69 -22.23 -15.58 2.87
C ARG A 69 -21.46 -16.80 2.44
N ILE A 70 -22.12 -17.92 2.24
CA ILE A 70 -21.54 -19.16 1.75
C ILE A 70 -21.37 -19.08 0.22
N LEU A 71 -20.18 -19.33 -0.28
CA LEU A 71 -19.83 -19.31 -1.71
C LEU A 71 -19.81 -20.73 -2.29
N LYS A 72 -19.27 -21.70 -1.54
CA LYS A 72 -19.26 -23.13 -1.87
C LYS A 72 -19.80 -23.94 -0.70
N PRO A 73 -20.47 -25.10 -0.93
CA PRO A 73 -20.95 -25.93 0.14
C PRO A 73 -19.85 -26.26 1.13
N THR A 74 -20.10 -26.00 2.43
CA THR A 74 -19.11 -26.24 3.49
C THR A 74 -19.78 -26.67 4.80
N ARG A 75 -19.04 -27.42 5.59
CA ARG A 75 -19.37 -27.75 6.98
C ARG A 75 -18.46 -27.04 8.00
N VAL A 76 -17.43 -26.32 7.51
CA VAL A 76 -16.47 -25.63 8.35
C VAL A 76 -16.39 -24.16 7.94
N ILE A 77 -16.47 -23.27 8.93
CA ILE A 77 -16.13 -21.85 8.76
C ILE A 77 -14.81 -21.63 9.50
N ASP A 78 -13.79 -21.20 8.77
CA ASP A 78 -12.42 -21.06 9.25
C ASP A 78 -12.05 -19.58 9.37
N PHE A 79 -12.07 -19.04 10.58
CA PHE A 79 -11.58 -17.69 10.86
C PHE A 79 -10.07 -17.69 11.08
N ASP A 80 -9.40 -16.62 10.68
CA ASP A 80 -8.13 -16.23 11.26
C ASP A 80 -8.43 -15.65 12.65
N PHE A 81 -7.80 -16.20 13.68
CA PHE A 81 -7.95 -15.71 15.03
C PHE A 81 -6.71 -16.06 15.86
N GLY A 82 -6.13 -15.03 16.48
CA GLY A 82 -4.89 -15.13 17.24
C GLY A 82 -5.02 -15.86 18.56
N GLU A 83 -4.35 -15.34 19.60
CA GLU A 83 -4.13 -16.08 20.85
C GLU A 83 -5.17 -15.76 21.93
N LEU A 84 -6.21 -14.98 21.63
CA LEU A 84 -7.26 -14.70 22.61
C LEU A 84 -8.05 -15.97 22.94
N THR A 85 -8.54 -16.06 24.17
CA THR A 85 -9.33 -17.21 24.62
C THR A 85 -10.73 -17.15 24.03
N VAL A 86 -11.14 -18.19 23.32
CA VAL A 86 -12.52 -18.36 22.84
C VAL A 86 -13.34 -19.07 23.92
N ASP A 87 -14.37 -18.39 24.41
CA ASP A 87 -15.25 -18.92 25.45
C ASP A 87 -16.38 -19.75 24.85
N ARG A 88 -16.94 -19.29 23.74
CA ARG A 88 -18.10 -19.92 23.11
C ARG A 88 -18.25 -19.51 21.66
N VAL A 89 -18.74 -20.44 20.83
CA VAL A 89 -19.19 -20.17 19.47
C VAL A 89 -20.63 -20.64 19.32
N THR A 90 -21.49 -19.80 18.72
CA THR A 90 -22.90 -20.14 18.49
C THR A 90 -23.34 -19.79 17.07
N LEU A 91 -24.33 -20.52 16.54
CA LEU A 91 -25.11 -20.21 15.35
C LEU A 91 -26.57 -20.05 15.77
N SER A 92 -27.14 -18.85 15.59
CA SER A 92 -28.52 -18.55 16.04
C SER A 92 -28.78 -18.99 17.50
N SER A 93 -27.87 -18.65 18.39
CA SER A 93 -27.85 -19.00 19.84
C SER A 93 -27.64 -20.48 20.16
N LYS A 94 -27.46 -21.38 19.17
CA LYS A 94 -27.14 -22.79 19.40
C LYS A 94 -25.62 -22.96 19.46
N PRO A 95 -25.06 -23.60 20.53
CA PRO A 95 -23.62 -23.85 20.60
C PRO A 95 -23.14 -24.71 19.43
N LEU A 96 -21.93 -24.40 18.93
CA LEU A 96 -21.22 -25.16 17.94
C LEU A 96 -19.90 -25.69 18.47
N GLU A 97 -19.46 -26.82 17.93
CA GLU A 97 -18.11 -27.33 18.16
C GLU A 97 -17.10 -26.48 17.40
N PHE A 98 -15.97 -26.22 18.03
CA PHE A 98 -14.88 -25.48 17.42
C PHE A 98 -13.51 -25.99 17.87
N THR A 99 -12.51 -25.70 17.08
CA THR A 99 -11.09 -25.87 17.41
C THR A 99 -10.39 -24.55 17.23
N HIS A 100 -9.66 -24.09 18.24
CA HIS A 100 -8.87 -22.86 18.20
C HIS A 100 -7.39 -23.21 18.40
N LYS A 101 -6.60 -23.14 17.33
CA LYS A 101 -5.19 -23.51 17.35
C LYS A 101 -4.45 -22.91 16.16
N ASP A 102 -3.15 -22.62 16.35
CA ASP A 102 -2.23 -22.17 15.30
C ASP A 102 -2.75 -20.95 14.50
N GLY A 103 -3.37 -19.97 15.22
CA GLY A 103 -3.91 -18.74 14.62
C GLY A 103 -5.21 -18.96 13.84
N LYS A 104 -5.88 -20.11 13.99
CA LYS A 104 -7.14 -20.45 13.31
C LYS A 104 -8.22 -20.85 14.30
N LEU A 105 -9.41 -20.34 14.06
CA LEU A 105 -10.63 -20.78 14.71
C LEU A 105 -11.50 -21.52 13.68
N LEU A 106 -11.54 -22.84 13.78
CA LEU A 106 -12.34 -23.73 12.93
C LEU A 106 -13.67 -24.02 13.60
N VAL A 107 -14.77 -23.57 13.03
CA VAL A 107 -16.13 -23.76 13.54
C VAL A 107 -16.82 -24.82 12.71
N THR A 108 -17.28 -25.91 13.36
CA THR A 108 -17.98 -27.02 12.69
C THR A 108 -19.49 -26.78 12.74
N LEU A 109 -20.10 -26.63 11.57
CA LEU A 109 -21.56 -26.51 11.44
C LEU A 109 -22.25 -27.87 11.67
N SER A 110 -23.43 -27.87 12.27
CA SER A 110 -24.24 -29.08 12.46
C SER A 110 -24.61 -29.76 11.13
N GLU A 111 -24.82 -28.95 10.07
CA GLU A 111 -25.16 -29.41 8.73
C GLU A 111 -24.29 -28.69 7.68
N VAL A 112 -24.22 -29.27 6.47
CA VAL A 112 -23.53 -28.62 5.35
C VAL A 112 -24.32 -27.39 4.91
N ALA A 113 -23.70 -26.21 5.06
CA ALA A 113 -24.27 -24.97 4.54
C ALA A 113 -24.09 -24.92 3.01
N GLN A 114 -25.18 -24.69 2.29
CA GLN A 114 -25.18 -24.67 0.83
C GLN A 114 -24.73 -23.31 0.27
N SER A 115 -24.20 -23.32 -0.95
CA SER A 115 -23.86 -22.09 -1.67
C SER A 115 -25.07 -21.14 -1.72
N GLY A 116 -24.82 -19.86 -1.44
CA GLY A 116 -25.87 -18.85 -1.35
C GLY A 116 -26.53 -18.72 0.02
N ALA A 117 -26.27 -19.60 0.98
CA ALA A 117 -26.77 -19.43 2.34
C ALA A 117 -26.11 -18.25 3.06
N SER A 118 -26.87 -17.61 3.95
CA SER A 118 -26.37 -16.61 4.90
C SER A 118 -26.46 -17.18 6.30
N LEU A 119 -25.41 -17.05 7.08
CA LEU A 119 -25.32 -17.51 8.46
C LEU A 119 -24.86 -16.37 9.35
N THR A 120 -25.29 -16.39 10.62
CA THR A 120 -24.83 -15.46 11.64
C THR A 120 -24.16 -16.26 12.77
N LEU A 121 -22.85 -16.14 12.85
CA LEU A 121 -22.03 -16.74 13.91
C LEU A 121 -21.75 -15.72 15.00
N THR A 122 -21.77 -16.14 16.26
CA THR A 122 -21.34 -15.33 17.41
C THR A 122 -20.19 -16.03 18.11
N ILE A 123 -19.08 -15.33 18.26
CA ILE A 123 -17.87 -15.80 18.93
C ILE A 123 -17.66 -14.91 20.17
N ASP A 124 -17.74 -15.50 21.37
CA ASP A 124 -17.45 -14.83 22.64
C ASP A 124 -16.00 -15.14 23.01
N TYR A 125 -15.24 -14.13 23.42
CA TYR A 125 -13.81 -14.26 23.70
C TYR A 125 -13.30 -13.18 24.66
N HIS A 126 -12.09 -13.38 25.21
CA HIS A 126 -11.41 -12.41 26.08
C HIS A 126 -9.89 -12.60 26.03
N GLY A 127 -9.16 -11.64 26.63
CA GLY A 127 -7.72 -11.75 26.84
C GLY A 127 -6.93 -10.52 26.39
N LYS A 128 -5.61 -10.64 26.40
CA LYS A 128 -4.70 -9.58 25.98
C LYS A 128 -4.22 -9.82 24.56
N PRO A 129 -4.58 -8.95 23.59
CA PRO A 129 -4.03 -9.02 22.24
C PRO A 129 -2.51 -8.94 22.25
N LYS A 130 -1.85 -9.78 21.46
CA LYS A 130 -0.39 -9.71 21.25
C LYS A 130 -0.01 -8.72 20.17
N ASP A 131 -0.92 -8.50 19.22
CA ASP A 131 -0.73 -7.60 18.09
C ASP A 131 -2.09 -7.05 17.59
N GLY A 132 -2.10 -6.23 16.54
CA GLY A 132 -3.29 -5.66 15.91
C GLY A 132 -3.98 -4.56 16.73
N LEU A 133 -4.17 -4.74 18.04
CA LEU A 133 -4.60 -3.70 18.98
C LEU A 133 -3.44 -3.37 19.92
N ILE A 134 -2.79 -2.22 19.70
CA ILE A 134 -1.63 -1.77 20.49
C ILE A 134 -2.14 -1.21 21.82
N LEU A 135 -1.86 -1.91 22.93
CA LEU A 135 -2.15 -1.48 24.28
C LEU A 135 -0.90 -0.82 24.87
N THR A 136 -0.92 0.49 25.07
CA THR A 136 0.28 1.30 25.38
C THR A 136 -0.06 2.51 26.25
N LYS A 137 0.90 3.41 26.36
CA LYS A 137 0.70 4.77 26.89
C LYS A 137 0.93 5.79 25.78
N ASP A 138 0.14 6.85 25.79
CA ASP A 138 0.38 8.02 24.94
C ASP A 138 1.63 8.80 25.43
N LYS A 139 1.97 9.87 24.74
CA LYS A 139 3.12 10.73 25.08
C LYS A 139 2.95 11.48 26.42
N ASP A 140 1.73 11.61 26.90
CA ASP A 140 1.41 12.24 28.19
C ASP A 140 1.43 11.22 29.35
N GLY A 141 1.69 9.94 29.04
CA GLY A 141 1.75 8.84 30.00
C GLY A 141 0.41 8.20 30.31
N ASN A 142 -0.70 8.63 29.64
CA ASN A 142 -2.02 8.06 29.79
C ASN A 142 -2.15 6.74 29.04
N ALA A 143 -2.95 5.81 29.57
CA ALA A 143 -3.26 4.56 28.89
C ALA A 143 -4.00 4.80 27.57
N ALA A 144 -3.64 4.05 26.54
CA ALA A 144 -4.26 4.09 25.22
C ALA A 144 -4.33 2.71 24.59
N ALA A 145 -5.40 2.46 23.82
CA ALA A 145 -5.57 1.27 22.99
C ALA A 145 -5.86 1.72 21.55
N VAL A 146 -5.00 1.36 20.59
CA VAL A 146 -5.10 1.82 19.19
C VAL A 146 -4.91 0.65 18.24
N GLY A 147 -5.85 0.45 17.32
CA GLY A 147 -5.75 -0.55 16.27
C GLY A 147 -4.65 -0.20 15.27
N ASP A 148 -3.84 -1.21 14.88
CA ASP A 148 -2.76 -1.11 13.88
C ASP A 148 -2.65 -2.47 13.17
N ASN A 149 -3.51 -2.69 12.17
CA ASN A 149 -3.81 -4.02 11.65
C ASN A 149 -3.10 -4.39 10.35
N TRP A 150 -2.48 -3.42 9.65
CA TRP A 150 -1.76 -3.73 8.42
C TRP A 150 -0.54 -4.62 8.67
N PRO A 151 -0.28 -5.70 7.90
CA PRO A 151 -1.05 -6.13 6.72
C PRO A 151 -2.26 -7.01 7.09
N ASN A 152 -2.11 -7.97 7.97
CA ASN A 152 -3.11 -8.98 8.34
C ASN A 152 -3.06 -9.28 9.83
N ARG A 153 -3.24 -8.24 10.68
CA ARG A 153 -3.11 -8.34 12.15
C ARG A 153 -4.41 -8.11 12.92
N VAL A 154 -5.53 -7.86 12.21
CA VAL A 154 -6.83 -7.71 12.86
C VAL A 154 -7.24 -8.98 13.59
N HIS A 155 -6.83 -10.15 13.09
CA HIS A 155 -7.14 -11.44 13.68
C HIS A 155 -6.57 -11.65 15.10
N HIS A 156 -5.65 -10.80 15.55
CA HIS A 156 -5.18 -10.85 16.93
C HIS A 156 -6.18 -10.31 17.95
N TRP A 157 -7.28 -9.64 17.51
CA TRP A 157 -8.28 -9.13 18.42
C TRP A 157 -9.73 -9.21 17.89
N ILE A 158 -9.94 -9.47 16.61
CA ILE A 158 -11.24 -9.76 15.98
C ILE A 158 -11.13 -11.06 15.19
N PRO A 159 -11.98 -12.08 15.43
CA PRO A 159 -12.04 -13.25 14.54
C PRO A 159 -12.49 -12.81 13.15
N ALA A 160 -11.64 -12.95 12.16
CA ALA A 160 -11.85 -12.40 10.82
C ALA A 160 -11.38 -13.35 9.71
N LEU A 161 -11.72 -13.04 8.48
CA LEU A 161 -11.05 -13.53 7.29
C LEU A 161 -10.05 -12.44 6.90
N ASP A 162 -8.80 -12.57 7.38
CA ASP A 162 -7.83 -11.48 7.40
C ASP A 162 -7.07 -11.35 6.07
N HIS A 163 -7.79 -10.86 5.05
CA HIS A 163 -7.29 -10.64 3.70
C HIS A 163 -7.93 -9.37 3.11
N PRO A 164 -7.22 -8.53 2.32
CA PRO A 164 -7.73 -7.26 1.81
C PRO A 164 -9.06 -7.39 1.04
N SER A 165 -9.25 -8.48 0.31
CA SER A 165 -10.48 -8.69 -0.44
C SER A 165 -11.68 -9.17 0.40
N ALA A 166 -11.51 -9.45 1.70
CA ALA A 166 -12.59 -9.84 2.59
C ALA A 166 -13.34 -8.64 3.19
N LYS A 167 -13.73 -7.71 2.34
CA LYS A 167 -14.43 -6.48 2.76
C LYS A 167 -15.79 -6.77 3.37
N ALA A 168 -16.10 -6.07 4.45
CA ALA A 168 -17.39 -6.11 5.13
C ALA A 168 -17.72 -4.78 5.80
N THR A 169 -18.98 -4.53 6.07
CA THR A 169 -19.41 -3.44 6.96
C THR A 169 -19.12 -3.82 8.42
N ILE A 170 -18.99 -2.82 9.29
CA ILE A 170 -18.73 -3.09 10.72
C ILE A 170 -19.48 -2.14 11.62
N THR A 171 -19.97 -2.68 12.73
CA THR A 171 -20.48 -1.94 13.88
C THR A 171 -19.64 -2.28 15.10
N PHE A 172 -19.12 -1.26 15.78
CA PHE A 172 -18.41 -1.39 17.03
C PHE A 172 -19.24 -0.89 18.20
N ASN A 173 -19.33 -1.69 19.28
CA ASN A 173 -19.76 -1.28 20.61
C ASN A 173 -18.54 -1.37 21.53
N ILE A 174 -17.98 -0.22 21.90
CA ILE A 174 -16.72 -0.15 22.64
C ILE A 174 -17.01 0.37 24.04
N THR A 175 -16.84 -0.49 25.05
CA THR A 175 -17.00 -0.13 26.46
C THR A 175 -15.63 0.15 27.09
N ALA A 176 -15.48 1.35 27.64
CA ALA A 176 -14.24 1.84 28.23
C ALA A 176 -14.54 2.78 29.42
N PRO A 177 -13.53 3.15 30.24
CA PRO A 177 -13.71 4.09 31.35
C PRO A 177 -14.27 5.43 30.86
N ALA A 178 -15.13 6.06 31.69
CA ALA A 178 -15.88 7.25 31.29
C ALA A 178 -15.01 8.50 31.02
N ASN A 179 -13.75 8.51 31.47
CA ASN A 179 -12.79 9.57 31.22
C ASN A 179 -11.99 9.40 29.92
N GLN A 180 -12.27 8.35 29.15
CA GLN A 180 -11.68 8.14 27.83
C GLN A 180 -12.53 8.78 26.72
N GLU A 181 -11.89 9.05 25.60
CA GLU A 181 -12.53 9.34 24.32
C GLU A 181 -12.32 8.14 23.40
N VAL A 182 -13.33 7.83 22.59
CA VAL A 182 -13.29 6.68 21.68
C VAL A 182 -13.56 7.14 20.26
N VAL A 183 -12.75 6.64 19.32
CA VAL A 183 -12.91 6.84 17.87
C VAL A 183 -12.83 5.49 17.19
N ALA A 184 -13.71 5.24 16.22
CA ALA A 184 -13.68 4.03 15.40
C ALA A 184 -14.06 4.35 13.95
N ASN A 185 -14.08 3.34 13.08
CA ASN A 185 -14.59 3.49 11.71
C ASN A 185 -16.06 3.94 11.70
N GLY A 186 -16.43 4.68 10.66
CA GLY A 186 -17.80 5.14 10.46
C GLY A 186 -18.22 6.27 11.39
N LYS A 187 -19.52 6.51 11.52
CA LYS A 187 -20.09 7.57 12.35
C LYS A 187 -20.37 7.07 13.78
N LEU A 188 -20.27 7.98 14.72
CA LEU A 188 -20.77 7.77 16.08
C LEU A 188 -22.30 7.83 16.07
N ASP A 189 -22.96 6.73 16.41
CA ASP A 189 -24.42 6.66 16.52
C ASP A 189 -24.92 7.16 17.87
N HIS A 190 -24.36 6.64 18.97
CA HIS A 190 -24.68 7.08 20.33
C HIS A 190 -23.60 6.71 21.34
N VAL A 191 -23.70 7.29 22.53
CA VAL A 191 -22.90 6.96 23.71
C VAL A 191 -23.86 6.74 24.89
N GLU A 192 -23.72 5.63 25.59
CA GLU A 192 -24.50 5.33 26.78
C GLU A 192 -23.61 5.05 27.99
N THR A 193 -24.12 5.31 29.18
CA THR A 193 -23.42 4.98 30.44
C THR A 193 -23.91 3.66 30.97
N THR A 194 -23.00 2.74 31.25
CA THR A 194 -23.30 1.42 31.83
C THR A 194 -23.65 1.52 33.30
N ALA A 195 -24.27 0.47 33.87
CA ALA A 195 -24.56 0.40 35.29
C ALA A 195 -23.30 0.44 36.17
N THR A 196 -22.12 0.11 35.62
CA THR A 196 -20.82 0.15 36.30
C THR A 196 -20.13 1.51 36.23
N GLY A 197 -20.74 2.49 35.55
CA GLY A 197 -20.16 3.83 35.38
C GLY A 197 -19.17 3.97 34.23
N GLN A 198 -18.88 2.91 33.48
CA GLN A 198 -18.17 2.99 32.20
C GLN A 198 -19.10 3.57 31.11
N ARG A 199 -18.56 3.86 29.95
CA ARG A 199 -19.34 4.28 28.77
C ARG A 199 -19.18 3.27 27.65
N THR A 200 -20.24 3.12 26.84
CA THR A 200 -20.23 2.36 25.59
C THR A 200 -20.47 3.32 24.43
N TRP A 201 -19.54 3.36 23.49
CA TRP A 201 -19.65 4.10 22.23
C TRP A 201 -20.05 3.14 21.11
N THR A 202 -21.11 3.47 20.39
CA THR A 202 -21.55 2.72 19.20
C THR A 202 -21.16 3.48 17.97
N TYR A 203 -20.32 2.85 17.13
CA TYR A 203 -19.90 3.34 15.81
C TYR A 203 -20.37 2.40 14.72
N SER A 204 -20.86 2.94 13.59
CA SER A 204 -21.30 2.17 12.43
C SER A 204 -20.61 2.64 11.16
N GLU A 205 -19.90 1.71 10.49
CA GLU A 205 -19.35 1.89 9.15
C GLU A 205 -20.24 1.14 8.15
N GLY A 206 -21.00 1.90 7.37
CA GLY A 206 -21.99 1.37 6.43
C GLY A 206 -21.39 0.99 5.06
N VAL A 207 -20.15 1.39 4.80
CA VAL A 207 -19.41 1.03 3.58
C VAL A 207 -18.52 -0.18 3.85
N PRO A 208 -18.48 -1.20 2.97
CA PRO A 208 -17.58 -2.34 3.17
C PRO A 208 -16.10 -1.91 3.14
N ILE A 209 -15.37 -2.20 4.20
CA ILE A 209 -13.95 -1.90 4.37
C ILE A 209 -13.11 -3.18 4.47
N PRO A 210 -11.82 -3.18 4.07
CA PRO A 210 -10.95 -4.33 4.27
C PRO A 210 -10.62 -4.52 5.75
N PRO A 211 -10.37 -5.75 6.21
CA PRO A 211 -10.11 -6.03 7.63
C PRO A 211 -8.96 -5.22 8.23
N TYR A 212 -7.88 -5.00 7.49
CA TYR A 212 -6.73 -4.24 7.98
C TYR A 212 -7.05 -2.77 8.29
N CYS A 213 -8.15 -2.23 7.74
CA CYS A 213 -8.63 -0.87 8.02
C CYS A 213 -9.60 -0.79 9.20
N MET A 214 -10.01 -1.92 9.81
CA MET A 214 -10.91 -1.93 10.97
C MET A 214 -10.19 -1.42 12.21
N ILE A 215 -10.65 -0.34 12.83
CA ILE A 215 -9.95 0.31 13.93
C ILE A 215 -10.87 0.73 15.06
N ILE A 216 -10.32 0.65 16.28
CA ILE A 216 -10.73 1.46 17.43
C ILE A 216 -9.51 2.23 17.95
N ALA A 217 -9.72 3.44 18.44
CA ALA A 217 -8.75 4.23 19.19
C ALA A 217 -9.41 4.72 20.47
N VAL A 218 -8.85 4.32 21.62
CA VAL A 218 -9.33 4.65 22.96
C VAL A 218 -8.20 5.31 23.72
N GLY A 219 -8.44 6.48 24.30
CA GLY A 219 -7.43 7.22 25.04
C GLY A 219 -7.96 8.56 25.56
N GLN A 220 -7.12 9.28 26.29
CA GLN A 220 -7.45 10.65 26.72
C GLN A 220 -7.14 11.65 25.61
N PHE A 221 -7.96 11.65 24.56
CA PHE A 221 -7.79 12.55 23.42
C PHE A 221 -8.46 13.91 23.64
N ALA A 222 -7.79 14.98 23.19
CA ALA A 222 -8.44 16.26 22.87
C ALA A 222 -9.05 16.15 21.47
N LYS A 223 -10.36 16.27 21.38
CA LYS A 223 -11.07 16.43 20.11
C LYS A 223 -10.99 17.90 19.67
N VAL A 224 -10.56 18.14 18.43
CA VAL A 224 -10.42 19.46 17.82
C VAL A 224 -11.11 19.44 16.46
N GLU A 225 -11.95 20.43 16.20
CA GLU A 225 -12.60 20.61 14.90
C GLU A 225 -11.78 21.59 14.04
N PRO A 226 -11.60 21.34 12.71
CA PRO A 226 -10.90 22.29 11.84
C PRO A 226 -11.62 23.63 11.77
N THR A 227 -10.84 24.70 11.58
CA THR A 227 -11.38 26.07 11.40
C THR A 227 -12.05 26.21 10.03
N GLU A 228 -11.50 25.57 9.00
CA GLU A 228 -12.08 25.51 7.66
C GLU A 228 -13.09 24.34 7.60
N ARG A 229 -14.32 24.66 7.18
CA ARG A 229 -15.35 23.62 7.05
C ARG A 229 -15.03 22.74 5.85
N ALA A 230 -14.77 21.47 6.09
CA ALA A 230 -14.66 20.47 5.04
C ALA A 230 -16.04 20.06 4.50
N VAL A 231 -16.07 19.49 3.28
CA VAL A 231 -17.29 18.96 2.66
C VAL A 231 -17.85 17.79 3.46
N THR A 232 -16.95 17.00 4.07
CA THR A 232 -17.27 15.87 4.94
C THR A 232 -16.92 16.23 6.39
N PRO A 233 -17.65 15.75 7.41
CA PRO A 233 -17.27 15.95 8.81
C PRO A 233 -15.83 15.50 9.07
N LEU A 234 -14.99 16.43 9.50
CA LEU A 234 -13.57 16.22 9.78
C LEU A 234 -13.28 16.60 11.23
N SER A 235 -12.58 15.74 11.96
CA SER A 235 -12.18 15.98 13.35
C SER A 235 -10.76 15.49 13.60
N TYR A 236 -10.05 16.14 14.50
CA TYR A 236 -8.70 15.77 14.94
C TYR A 236 -8.74 15.25 16.38
N TYR A 237 -8.04 14.16 16.63
CA TYR A 237 -7.91 13.55 17.95
C TYR A 237 -6.43 13.45 18.28
N VAL A 238 -6.01 14.17 19.31
CA VAL A 238 -4.59 14.30 19.67
C VAL A 238 -4.43 14.12 21.18
N PRO A 239 -3.24 13.73 21.68
CA PRO A 239 -2.95 13.79 23.12
C PRO A 239 -3.28 15.17 23.69
N LEU A 240 -3.67 15.22 24.97
CA LEU A 240 -4.12 16.46 25.61
C LEU A 240 -3.07 17.58 25.51
N SER A 241 -1.78 17.25 25.64
CA SER A 241 -0.65 18.19 25.53
C SER A 241 -0.45 18.75 24.11
N GLU A 242 -1.03 18.14 23.08
CA GLU A 242 -0.89 18.56 21.68
C GLU A 242 -2.12 19.30 21.12
N ARG A 243 -3.12 19.57 21.96
CA ARG A 243 -4.35 20.24 21.54
C ARG A 243 -4.10 21.50 20.72
N ASP A 244 -3.20 22.37 21.17
CA ASP A 244 -2.91 23.66 20.51
C ASP A 244 -2.11 23.50 19.20
N LEU A 245 -1.44 22.35 19.02
CA LEU A 245 -0.71 22.02 17.79
C LEU A 245 -1.61 21.44 16.69
N ALA A 246 -2.76 20.87 17.06
CA ALA A 246 -3.62 20.11 16.16
C ALA A 246 -4.08 20.92 14.94
N LEU A 247 -4.58 22.15 15.15
CA LEU A 247 -5.09 23.01 14.08
C LEU A 247 -4.01 23.36 13.05
N LYS A 248 -2.79 23.66 13.51
CA LYS A 248 -1.66 23.94 12.61
C LYS A 248 -1.14 22.66 11.98
N GLY A 249 -0.92 21.61 12.76
CA GLY A 249 -0.31 20.36 12.31
C GLY A 249 -1.16 19.63 11.27
N PHE A 250 -2.47 19.66 11.40
CA PHE A 250 -3.42 19.06 10.45
C PHE A 250 -4.09 20.09 9.51
N SER A 251 -3.55 21.30 9.41
CA SER A 251 -4.09 22.33 8.49
C SER A 251 -4.23 21.89 7.02
N PRO A 252 -3.43 20.94 6.47
CA PRO A 252 -3.68 20.41 5.13
C PRO A 252 -4.93 19.51 5.02
N GLY A 253 -5.46 18.99 6.12
CA GLY A 253 -6.51 17.94 6.11
C GLY A 253 -7.74 18.31 5.30
N ALA A 254 -8.38 19.47 5.57
CA ALA A 254 -9.55 19.91 4.83
C ALA A 254 -9.23 20.25 3.35
N PRO A 255 -8.16 20.99 3.00
CA PRO A 255 -7.74 21.19 1.61
C PRO A 255 -7.44 19.91 0.83
N VAL A 256 -6.82 18.90 1.46
CA VAL A 256 -6.55 17.59 0.84
C VAL A 256 -7.85 16.87 0.55
N LEU A 257 -8.74 16.77 1.54
CA LEU A 257 -10.04 16.12 1.40
C LEU A 257 -10.87 16.75 0.27
N ASP A 258 -10.90 18.08 0.20
CA ASP A 258 -11.57 18.84 -0.86
C ASP A 258 -10.91 18.62 -2.24
N PHE A 259 -9.58 18.58 -2.30
CA PHE A 259 -8.85 18.31 -3.54
C PHE A 259 -9.18 16.94 -4.12
N PHE A 260 -9.15 15.87 -3.32
CA PHE A 260 -9.45 14.52 -3.82
C PHE A 260 -10.94 14.35 -4.13
N THR A 261 -11.82 14.95 -3.35
CA THR A 261 -13.27 14.95 -3.65
C THR A 261 -13.56 15.52 -5.04
N ARG A 262 -12.84 16.57 -5.46
CA ARG A 262 -13.00 17.15 -6.80
C ARG A 262 -12.26 16.39 -7.89
N THR A 263 -11.11 15.83 -7.57
CA THR A 263 -10.21 15.19 -8.56
C THR A 263 -10.62 13.76 -8.88
N VAL A 264 -11.08 13.01 -7.88
CA VAL A 264 -11.42 11.59 -8.00
C VAL A 264 -12.94 11.40 -7.98
N ALA A 265 -13.56 11.56 -6.82
CA ALA A 265 -14.99 11.33 -6.59
C ALA A 265 -15.38 11.88 -5.19
N PRO A 266 -16.69 12.00 -4.86
CA PRO A 266 -17.11 12.26 -3.49
C PRO A 266 -16.44 11.34 -2.48
N TYR A 267 -16.16 11.88 -1.29
CA TYR A 267 -15.55 11.11 -0.20
C TYR A 267 -16.43 9.89 0.15
N PRO A 268 -15.84 8.68 0.27
CA PRO A 268 -16.63 7.44 0.31
C PRO A 268 -17.29 7.13 1.65
N TYR A 269 -16.90 7.78 2.75
CA TYR A 269 -17.33 7.43 4.11
C TYR A 269 -18.12 8.56 4.77
N GLU A 270 -18.68 8.30 5.99
CA GLU A 270 -19.56 9.23 6.70
C GLU A 270 -18.81 10.41 7.36
N LYS A 271 -17.55 10.20 7.74
CA LYS A 271 -16.69 11.19 8.39
C LYS A 271 -15.21 10.86 8.14
N LEU A 272 -14.34 11.80 8.47
CA LEU A 272 -12.90 11.55 8.58
C LEU A 272 -12.37 12.00 9.94
N ALA A 273 -11.70 11.12 10.66
CA ALA A 273 -10.93 11.44 11.85
C ALA A 273 -9.43 11.34 11.55
N LEU A 274 -8.64 12.35 11.94
CA LEU A 274 -7.19 12.31 11.94
C LEU A 274 -6.73 12.18 13.39
N ILE A 275 -6.06 11.07 13.71
CA ILE A 275 -5.75 10.66 15.08
C ILE A 275 -4.23 10.64 15.24
N VAL A 276 -3.68 11.28 16.27
CA VAL A 276 -2.28 11.07 16.69
C VAL A 276 -2.26 9.97 17.73
N GLY A 277 -1.63 8.84 17.40
CA GLY A 277 -1.68 7.65 18.24
C GLY A 277 -0.51 6.71 18.00
N ALA A 278 -0.64 5.50 18.56
CA ALA A 278 0.35 4.45 18.37
C ALA A 278 0.12 3.75 17.02
N THR A 279 1.11 3.83 16.15
CA THR A 279 1.23 3.03 14.93
C THR A 279 2.68 2.71 14.68
N ARG A 280 2.95 1.61 13.98
CA ARG A 280 4.30 1.21 13.53
C ARG A 280 4.80 2.03 12.34
N PHE A 281 3.91 2.80 11.72
CA PHE A 281 4.13 3.53 10.48
C PHE A 281 4.17 5.04 10.70
N GLY A 282 4.40 5.80 9.63
CA GLY A 282 4.27 7.26 9.66
C GLY A 282 2.83 7.71 9.77
N GLY A 283 1.97 7.01 9.05
CA GLY A 283 0.52 7.03 9.07
C GLY A 283 -0.02 5.63 8.84
N MET A 284 -1.31 5.43 9.12
CA MET A 284 -2.08 4.22 8.84
C MET A 284 -3.47 4.65 8.39
N GLU A 285 -3.79 4.31 7.18
CA GLU A 285 -4.91 4.80 6.38
C GLU A 285 -6.29 4.37 6.83
N ASN A 286 -6.44 3.69 7.96
CA ASN A 286 -7.72 3.08 8.37
C ASN A 286 -8.96 3.86 7.92
N SER A 287 -9.88 3.18 7.26
CA SER A 287 -11.06 3.80 6.63
C SER A 287 -11.82 4.70 7.59
N SER A 288 -12.03 5.95 7.20
CA SER A 288 -12.71 7.00 7.97
C SER A 288 -12.03 7.42 9.30
N ALA A 289 -10.87 6.82 9.70
CA ALA A 289 -10.21 7.07 10.99
C ALA A 289 -8.69 6.84 10.90
N ILE A 290 -7.97 7.75 10.21
CA ILE A 290 -6.53 7.66 9.95
C ILE A 290 -5.73 7.88 11.24
N VAL A 291 -4.75 7.02 11.51
CA VAL A 291 -3.82 7.17 12.63
C VAL A 291 -2.46 7.65 12.14
N PHE A 292 -1.98 8.74 12.70
CA PHE A 292 -0.62 9.25 12.50
C PHE A 292 0.25 8.94 13.70
N THR A 293 1.55 8.75 13.46
CA THR A 293 2.54 8.48 14.49
C THR A 293 2.52 9.52 15.62
N SER A 294 2.83 9.08 16.84
CA SER A 294 2.87 9.93 18.04
C SER A 294 3.85 11.12 17.95
N ASN A 295 4.81 11.10 17.02
CA ASN A 295 5.73 12.20 16.80
C ASN A 295 5.36 13.10 15.59
N MET A 296 4.12 13.03 15.12
CA MET A 296 3.65 13.73 13.92
C MET A 296 4.01 15.23 13.92
N PHE A 297 3.83 15.92 15.03
CA PHE A 297 4.05 17.37 15.11
C PHE A 297 5.50 17.76 15.44
N SER A 298 6.34 16.82 15.84
CA SER A 298 7.76 17.03 16.14
C SER A 298 8.72 16.58 15.04
N ARG A 299 8.21 16.12 13.90
CA ARG A 299 9.04 15.67 12.77
C ARG A 299 9.81 16.83 12.15
N ALA A 300 11.10 16.61 11.93
CA ALA A 300 11.93 17.58 11.23
C ALA A 300 11.57 17.65 9.73
N PRO A 301 11.78 18.81 9.07
CA PRO A 301 11.68 18.91 7.63
C PRO A 301 12.64 17.94 6.92
N SER A 302 12.17 17.37 5.81
CA SER A 302 12.96 16.54 4.89
C SER A 302 13.49 17.38 3.71
N ALA A 303 13.91 16.72 2.64
CA ALA A 303 14.30 17.38 1.40
C ALA A 303 13.20 18.29 0.79
N LEU A 304 11.93 18.06 1.13
CA LEU A 304 10.82 18.95 0.73
C LEU A 304 10.79 20.29 1.53
N GLY A 305 11.62 20.43 2.57
CA GLY A 305 11.70 21.66 3.35
C GLY A 305 10.41 21.97 4.12
N MET A 306 10.14 23.28 4.29
CA MET A 306 8.88 23.79 4.88
C MET A 306 7.90 24.17 3.79
N SER A 307 6.66 23.74 3.94
CA SER A 307 5.56 24.16 3.06
C SER A 307 5.34 25.68 3.16
N GLN A 308 5.31 26.35 2.03
CA GLN A 308 5.03 27.78 1.96
C GLN A 308 3.55 28.08 2.29
N ARG A 309 2.65 27.20 1.88
CA ARG A 309 1.22 27.37 2.12
C ARG A 309 0.80 27.07 3.56
N PHE A 310 1.28 25.99 4.13
CA PHE A 310 0.78 25.48 5.42
C PHE A 310 1.70 25.81 6.61
N GLY A 311 2.95 26.19 6.34
CA GLY A 311 3.91 26.55 7.39
C GLY A 311 4.28 25.39 8.33
N ILE A 312 4.19 24.16 7.83
CA ILE A 312 4.63 22.91 8.48
C ILE A 312 5.62 22.19 7.58
N PRO A 313 6.35 21.17 8.08
CA PRO A 313 7.25 20.38 7.23
C PRO A 313 6.54 19.82 5.99
N GLY A 314 7.14 19.99 4.81
CA GLY A 314 6.57 19.54 3.53
C GLY A 314 6.35 18.02 3.46
N ASN A 315 7.18 17.24 4.17
CA ASN A 315 6.97 15.80 4.33
C ASN A 315 5.75 15.45 5.19
N ASN A 316 5.30 16.34 6.10
CA ASN A 316 4.03 16.14 6.81
C ASN A 316 2.84 16.46 5.92
N VAL A 317 2.94 17.49 5.07
CA VAL A 317 1.91 17.79 4.06
C VAL A 317 1.72 16.61 3.11
N SER A 318 2.81 16.07 2.58
CA SER A 318 2.74 14.91 1.68
C SER A 318 2.26 13.64 2.39
N LEU A 319 2.60 13.42 3.67
CA LEU A 319 2.10 12.30 4.46
C LEU A 319 0.58 12.42 4.67
N ILE A 320 0.08 13.58 5.13
CA ILE A 320 -1.36 13.79 5.31
C ILE A 320 -2.11 13.57 3.99
N ALA A 321 -1.55 14.04 2.88
CA ALA A 321 -2.15 13.85 1.57
C ALA A 321 -2.12 12.37 1.14
N HIS A 322 -1.06 11.63 1.45
CA HIS A 322 -0.93 10.20 1.18
C HIS A 322 -2.00 9.39 1.94
N GLU A 323 -2.10 9.56 3.25
CA GLU A 323 -3.07 8.82 4.06
C GLU A 323 -4.52 9.16 3.68
N ILE A 324 -4.82 10.42 3.34
CA ILE A 324 -6.18 10.78 2.90
C ILE A 324 -6.47 10.24 1.50
N ALA A 325 -5.47 10.11 0.59
CA ALA A 325 -5.67 9.53 -0.73
C ALA A 325 -6.07 8.05 -0.67
N HIS A 326 -5.57 7.31 0.31
CA HIS A 326 -5.95 5.92 0.55
C HIS A 326 -7.45 5.74 0.75
N GLN A 327 -8.18 6.73 1.24
CA GLN A 327 -9.63 6.62 1.44
C GLN A 327 -10.36 6.28 0.13
N TRP A 328 -9.79 6.69 -1.03
CA TRP A 328 -10.26 6.29 -2.36
C TRP A 328 -9.52 5.06 -2.89
N PHE A 329 -8.18 5.01 -2.75
CA PHE A 329 -7.30 4.00 -3.33
C PHE A 329 -6.55 3.23 -2.23
N GLY A 330 -6.99 2.02 -1.93
CA GLY A 330 -6.62 1.18 -0.79
C GLY A 330 -7.85 0.79 0.02
N ASP A 331 -8.63 1.78 0.45
CA ASP A 331 -9.80 1.57 1.30
C ASP A 331 -11.09 1.33 0.50
N SER A 332 -11.53 2.31 -0.30
CA SER A 332 -12.76 2.18 -1.09
C SER A 332 -12.54 1.21 -2.26
N VAL A 333 -11.52 1.43 -3.09
CA VAL A 333 -11.03 0.46 -4.06
C VAL A 333 -9.80 -0.22 -3.47
N THR A 334 -9.95 -1.46 -3.04
CA THR A 334 -8.90 -2.23 -2.37
C THR A 334 -8.23 -3.18 -3.36
N GLU A 335 -6.95 -3.46 -3.20
CA GLU A 335 -6.25 -4.47 -3.98
C GLU A 335 -6.89 -5.86 -3.84
N SER A 336 -6.99 -6.58 -4.96
CA SER A 336 -7.57 -7.93 -4.97
C SER A 336 -6.67 -8.97 -4.32
N THR A 337 -5.36 -8.77 -4.42
CA THR A 337 -4.31 -9.58 -3.81
C THR A 337 -3.20 -8.70 -3.27
N TRP A 338 -2.41 -9.20 -2.32
CA TRP A 338 -1.26 -8.46 -1.79
C TRP A 338 -0.22 -8.09 -2.87
N SER A 339 -0.17 -8.83 -3.98
CA SER A 339 0.72 -8.50 -5.10
C SER A 339 0.27 -7.25 -5.87
N ASP A 340 -0.99 -6.85 -5.74
CA ASP A 340 -1.55 -5.63 -6.30
C ASP A 340 -1.42 -4.40 -5.37
N LEU A 341 -0.68 -4.49 -4.25
CA LEU A 341 -0.55 -3.43 -3.23
C LEU A 341 -0.18 -2.06 -3.81
N TRP A 342 0.54 -2.01 -4.93
CA TRP A 342 0.89 -0.76 -5.60
C TRP A 342 -0.34 0.06 -6.06
N LEU A 343 -1.52 -0.58 -6.23
CA LEU A 343 -2.79 0.09 -6.53
C LEU A 343 -3.30 0.91 -5.34
N SER A 344 -2.85 0.57 -4.12
CA SER A 344 -3.04 1.38 -2.92
C SER A 344 -1.89 2.38 -2.77
N GLU A 345 -0.68 1.92 -2.53
CA GLU A 345 0.48 2.73 -2.16
C GLU A 345 1.02 3.63 -3.28
N GLY A 346 1.07 3.11 -4.49
CA GLY A 346 1.50 3.88 -5.66
C GLY A 346 0.52 5.01 -6.00
N PHE A 347 -0.78 4.75 -5.89
CA PHE A 347 -1.81 5.77 -6.04
C PHE A 347 -1.71 6.83 -4.95
N ALA A 348 -1.67 6.43 -3.67
CA ALA A 348 -1.57 7.37 -2.57
C ALA A 348 -0.31 8.25 -2.69
N THR A 349 0.84 7.65 -3.05
CA THR A 349 2.08 8.38 -3.29
C THR A 349 1.94 9.37 -4.45
N TYR A 350 1.37 8.96 -5.59
CA TYR A 350 1.22 9.86 -6.74
C TYR A 350 0.23 10.98 -6.48
N PHE A 351 -0.91 10.68 -5.89
CA PHE A 351 -1.95 11.68 -5.61
C PHE A 351 -1.52 12.67 -4.52
N ALA A 352 -0.69 12.25 -3.55
CA ALA A 352 0.00 13.17 -2.65
C ALA A 352 0.92 14.14 -3.42
N GLY A 353 1.66 13.63 -4.42
CA GLY A 353 2.44 14.47 -5.34
C GLY A 353 1.58 15.46 -6.12
N LEU A 354 0.41 15.05 -6.61
CA LEU A 354 -0.53 15.94 -7.30
C LEU A 354 -1.09 17.03 -6.39
N PHE A 355 -1.31 16.72 -5.12
CA PHE A 355 -1.67 17.73 -4.13
C PHE A 355 -0.54 18.74 -3.92
N VAL A 356 0.72 18.26 -3.80
CA VAL A 356 1.91 19.13 -3.73
C VAL A 356 2.01 20.00 -4.98
N GLN A 357 1.83 19.43 -6.19
CA GLN A 357 1.79 20.20 -7.45
C GLN A 357 0.76 21.34 -7.40
N ARG A 358 -0.44 21.04 -6.91
CA ARG A 358 -1.56 22.01 -6.87
C ARG A 358 -1.33 23.15 -5.89
N TYR A 359 -0.74 22.87 -4.73
CA TYR A 359 -0.68 23.82 -3.61
C TYR A 359 0.70 24.42 -3.36
N GLU A 360 1.79 23.73 -3.73
CA GLU A 360 3.18 24.19 -3.58
C GLU A 360 3.85 24.52 -4.93
N GLY A 361 3.23 24.14 -6.04
CA GLY A 361 3.67 24.45 -7.40
C GLY A 361 4.47 23.35 -8.09
N GLU A 362 4.79 23.60 -9.37
CA GLU A 362 5.45 22.62 -10.24
C GLU A 362 6.86 22.25 -9.76
N ASP A 363 7.65 23.20 -9.30
CA ASP A 363 9.03 22.94 -8.82
C ASP A 363 9.02 22.00 -7.59
N ALA A 364 8.07 22.16 -6.69
CA ALA A 364 7.90 21.27 -5.53
C ALA A 364 7.48 19.86 -5.97
N PHE A 365 6.60 19.74 -6.96
CA PHE A 365 6.22 18.46 -7.54
C PHE A 365 7.42 17.77 -8.23
N GLN A 366 8.20 18.51 -9.02
CA GLN A 366 9.38 17.97 -9.68
C GLN A 366 10.40 17.46 -8.65
N LEU A 367 10.61 18.18 -7.56
CA LEU A 367 11.45 17.73 -6.46
C LEU A 367 10.89 16.47 -5.78
N TYR A 368 9.57 16.42 -5.58
CA TYR A 368 8.88 15.25 -5.02
C TYR A 368 9.11 14.01 -5.89
N MET A 369 8.86 14.09 -7.20
CA MET A 369 9.06 12.98 -8.14
C MET A 369 10.54 12.60 -8.28
N LYS A 370 11.47 13.55 -8.25
CA LYS A 370 12.91 13.27 -8.25
C LYS A 370 13.34 12.50 -7.01
N ASN A 371 12.85 12.86 -5.83
CA ASN A 371 13.14 12.11 -4.60
C ASN A 371 12.56 10.68 -4.67
N ALA A 372 11.37 10.52 -5.26
CA ALA A 372 10.79 9.21 -5.53
C ALA A 372 11.67 8.38 -6.49
N ALA A 373 12.18 8.95 -7.58
CA ALA A 373 13.11 8.27 -8.49
C ALA A 373 14.37 7.80 -7.74
N LEU A 374 15.00 8.67 -6.95
CA LEU A 374 16.20 8.32 -6.17
C LEU A 374 15.94 7.14 -5.21
N ALA A 375 14.77 7.07 -4.60
CA ALA A 375 14.39 5.95 -3.74
C ALA A 375 14.27 4.64 -4.54
N VAL A 376 13.64 4.66 -5.73
CA VAL A 376 13.57 3.50 -6.63
C VAL A 376 14.95 3.03 -7.04
N LEU A 377 15.80 3.95 -7.55
CA LEU A 377 17.15 3.61 -7.99
C LEU A 377 18.00 3.02 -6.86
N ALA A 378 17.84 3.51 -5.63
CA ALA A 378 18.52 2.98 -4.46
C ALA A 378 18.01 1.57 -4.08
N TYR A 379 16.72 1.32 -4.23
CA TYR A 379 16.10 0.01 -3.95
C TYR A 379 16.50 -1.02 -5.00
N GLU A 380 16.43 -0.70 -6.29
CA GLU A 380 16.75 -1.62 -7.39
C GLU A 380 18.24 -2.02 -7.45
N LYS A 381 19.14 -1.31 -6.77
CA LYS A 381 20.53 -1.78 -6.54
C LYS A 381 20.61 -3.00 -5.63
N LYS A 382 19.56 -3.28 -4.85
CA LYS A 382 19.51 -4.34 -3.84
C LYS A 382 18.45 -5.41 -4.13
N SER A 383 17.50 -5.12 -5.01
CA SER A 383 16.38 -5.99 -5.34
C SER A 383 16.11 -6.02 -6.83
N SER A 384 15.84 -7.20 -7.35
CA SER A 384 15.35 -7.43 -8.72
C SER A 384 13.87 -7.78 -8.76
N ALA A 385 13.13 -7.57 -7.66
CA ALA A 385 11.69 -7.81 -7.61
C ALA A 385 10.93 -6.85 -8.54
N PRO A 386 9.85 -7.31 -9.20
CA PRO A 386 8.92 -6.43 -9.91
C PRO A 386 8.03 -5.67 -8.91
N ILE A 387 7.18 -4.76 -9.41
CA ILE A 387 6.12 -4.16 -8.58
C ILE A 387 5.11 -5.23 -8.15
N PHE A 388 4.62 -6.03 -9.12
CA PHE A 388 3.71 -7.13 -8.87
C PHE A 388 4.51 -8.36 -8.39
N ASP A 389 4.79 -8.41 -7.09
CA ASP A 389 5.63 -9.43 -6.47
C ASP A 389 4.76 -10.52 -5.81
N ARG A 390 4.90 -11.76 -6.30
CA ARG A 390 4.26 -12.97 -5.74
C ARG A 390 5.19 -13.79 -4.87
N ASP A 391 6.49 -13.51 -4.95
CA ASP A 391 7.52 -14.38 -4.38
C ASP A 391 7.96 -13.92 -2.98
N THR A 392 7.67 -12.68 -2.61
CA THR A 392 7.95 -12.14 -1.27
C THR A 392 7.14 -12.89 -0.21
N GLU A 393 7.81 -13.56 0.72
CA GLU A 393 7.19 -14.35 1.79
C GLU A 393 6.55 -13.44 2.86
N SER A 394 7.27 -12.42 3.31
CA SER A 394 6.79 -11.46 4.31
C SER A 394 6.00 -10.35 3.66
N LEU A 395 4.74 -10.19 4.07
CA LEU A 395 3.91 -9.06 3.62
C LEU A 395 4.51 -7.70 4.00
N MET A 396 5.27 -7.62 5.11
CA MET A 396 5.97 -6.39 5.52
C MET A 396 7.03 -5.96 4.49
N ASP A 397 7.62 -6.89 3.74
CA ASP A 397 8.61 -6.58 2.71
C ASP A 397 7.99 -5.98 1.44
N LEU A 398 6.66 -6.01 1.30
CA LEU A 398 5.93 -5.27 0.27
C LEU A 398 5.92 -3.75 0.53
N LEU A 399 6.21 -3.30 1.75
CA LEU A 399 6.41 -1.87 2.05
C LEU A 399 7.78 -1.40 1.54
N ASN A 400 7.91 -1.31 0.25
CA ASN A 400 9.18 -1.02 -0.43
C ASN A 400 8.99 0.00 -1.56
N ALA A 401 10.10 0.52 -2.08
CA ALA A 401 10.08 1.56 -3.10
C ALA A 401 9.40 1.15 -4.43
N ASN A 402 9.21 -0.15 -4.69
CA ASN A 402 8.47 -0.60 -5.86
C ASN A 402 6.98 -0.31 -5.73
N ASN A 403 6.37 -0.66 -4.58
CA ASN A 403 4.93 -0.42 -4.39
C ASN A 403 4.60 1.07 -4.25
N TYR A 404 5.45 1.85 -3.58
CA TYR A 404 5.26 3.28 -3.34
C TYR A 404 5.76 4.14 -4.51
N GLN A 405 7.07 4.33 -4.58
CA GLN A 405 7.69 5.32 -5.45
C GLN A 405 7.66 4.89 -6.92
N LYS A 406 7.96 3.62 -7.22
CA LYS A 406 7.88 3.12 -8.62
C LYS A 406 6.45 3.02 -9.08
N GLY A 407 5.51 2.61 -8.21
CA GLY A 407 4.07 2.65 -8.48
C GLY A 407 3.61 4.07 -8.85
N SER A 408 4.05 5.09 -8.10
CA SER A 408 3.76 6.49 -8.40
C SER A 408 4.35 6.93 -9.75
N TRP A 409 5.57 6.48 -10.09
CA TRP A 409 6.20 6.74 -11.38
C TRP A 409 5.48 6.08 -12.55
N VAL A 410 4.95 4.86 -12.35
CA VAL A 410 4.11 4.19 -13.36
C VAL A 410 2.89 5.06 -13.70
N LEU A 411 2.21 5.61 -12.69
CA LEU A 411 1.07 6.51 -12.89
C LEU A 411 1.50 7.83 -13.57
N HIS A 412 2.65 8.39 -13.20
CA HIS A 412 3.18 9.61 -13.81
C HIS A 412 3.52 9.42 -15.30
N MET A 413 4.18 8.31 -15.64
CA MET A 413 4.48 7.94 -17.02
C MET A 413 3.21 7.66 -17.83
N LEU A 414 2.21 7.01 -17.26
CA LEU A 414 0.91 6.80 -17.90
C LEU A 414 0.21 8.13 -18.17
N ARG A 415 0.19 9.06 -17.20
CA ARG A 415 -0.38 10.40 -17.41
C ARG A 415 0.33 11.14 -18.55
N SER A 416 1.67 11.13 -18.56
CA SER A 416 2.46 11.75 -19.64
C SER A 416 2.18 11.12 -21.02
N ASN A 417 2.03 9.80 -21.08
CA ASN A 417 1.80 9.07 -22.33
C ASN A 417 0.36 9.23 -22.85
N LEU A 418 -0.64 9.27 -21.96
CA LEU A 418 -2.06 9.33 -22.31
C LEU A 418 -2.55 10.77 -22.47
N GLY A 419 -1.92 11.73 -21.78
CA GLY A 419 -2.41 13.08 -21.57
C GLY A 419 -3.42 13.15 -20.42
N ASP A 420 -3.55 14.32 -19.81
CA ASP A 420 -4.36 14.54 -18.60
C ASP A 420 -5.81 14.08 -18.78
N ASP A 421 -6.46 14.47 -19.87
CA ASP A 421 -7.86 14.15 -20.09
C ASP A 421 -8.14 12.64 -20.12
N ALA A 422 -7.36 11.87 -20.88
CA ALA A 422 -7.56 10.43 -20.98
C ALA A 422 -7.16 9.72 -19.68
N PHE A 423 -6.08 10.17 -19.04
CA PHE A 423 -5.63 9.63 -17.78
C PHE A 423 -6.69 9.80 -16.68
N PHE A 424 -7.14 11.03 -16.40
CA PHE A 424 -8.11 11.26 -15.34
C PHE A 424 -9.50 10.69 -15.63
N ARG A 425 -9.93 10.64 -16.90
CA ARG A 425 -11.15 9.89 -17.26
C ARG A 425 -10.99 8.39 -16.95
N GLY A 426 -9.82 7.82 -17.25
CA GLY A 426 -9.52 6.40 -16.96
C GLY A 426 -9.51 6.11 -15.46
N ILE A 427 -8.84 6.96 -14.66
CA ILE A 427 -8.80 6.85 -13.20
C ILE A 427 -10.21 6.96 -12.60
N LYS A 428 -11.01 7.92 -13.06
CA LYS A 428 -12.39 8.07 -12.60
C LYS A 428 -13.24 6.86 -12.95
N SER A 429 -13.10 6.31 -14.17
CA SER A 429 -13.82 5.11 -14.60
C SER A 429 -13.41 3.88 -13.78
N TYR A 430 -12.12 3.72 -13.49
CA TYR A 430 -11.59 2.68 -12.63
C TYR A 430 -12.20 2.76 -11.22
N TYR A 431 -12.14 3.94 -10.60
CA TYR A 431 -12.72 4.17 -9.27
C TYR A 431 -14.22 3.85 -9.24
N GLU A 432 -15.01 4.43 -10.15
CA GLU A 432 -16.47 4.26 -10.17
C GLU A 432 -16.89 2.79 -10.42
N SER A 433 -16.08 2.02 -11.16
CA SER A 433 -16.36 0.60 -11.42
C SER A 433 -16.03 -0.31 -10.25
N HIS A 434 -15.11 0.11 -9.37
CA HIS A 434 -14.58 -0.75 -8.31
C HIS A 434 -14.74 -0.17 -6.90
N LYS A 435 -15.34 1.02 -6.74
CA LYS A 435 -15.59 1.60 -5.40
C LYS A 435 -16.35 0.63 -4.50
N ASN A 436 -15.96 0.62 -3.22
CA ASN A 436 -16.48 -0.28 -2.19
C ASN A 436 -16.25 -1.77 -2.47
N SER A 437 -15.32 -2.08 -3.36
CA SER A 437 -14.97 -3.42 -3.80
C SER A 437 -13.46 -3.57 -3.97
N THR A 438 -13.04 -4.59 -4.68
CA THR A 438 -11.62 -4.85 -4.97
C THR A 438 -11.31 -4.67 -6.45
N ALA A 439 -10.04 -4.41 -6.75
CA ALA A 439 -9.53 -4.32 -8.10
C ALA A 439 -8.13 -4.92 -8.24
N SER A 440 -7.80 -5.35 -9.44
CA SER A 440 -6.49 -5.84 -9.85
C SER A 440 -5.77 -4.85 -10.76
N THR A 441 -4.48 -5.08 -10.97
CA THR A 441 -3.66 -4.36 -11.97
C THR A 441 -4.30 -4.39 -13.37
N GLU A 442 -4.92 -5.52 -13.75
CA GLU A 442 -5.58 -5.67 -15.06
C GLU A 442 -6.85 -4.82 -15.18
N ASP A 443 -7.58 -4.60 -14.08
CA ASP A 443 -8.75 -3.73 -14.05
C ASP A 443 -8.36 -2.27 -14.31
N LEU A 444 -7.28 -1.80 -13.69
CA LEU A 444 -6.74 -0.47 -13.96
C LEU A 444 -6.28 -0.33 -15.42
N ARG A 445 -5.55 -1.33 -15.94
CA ARG A 445 -5.11 -1.34 -17.34
C ARG A 445 -6.31 -1.23 -18.29
N ALA A 446 -7.33 -2.06 -18.08
CA ALA A 446 -8.53 -2.07 -18.92
C ALA A 446 -9.27 -0.73 -18.91
N ALA A 447 -9.40 -0.08 -17.74
CA ALA A 447 -10.02 1.23 -17.61
C ALA A 447 -9.24 2.34 -18.37
N LEU A 448 -7.91 2.33 -18.28
CA LEU A 448 -7.04 3.29 -18.98
C LEU A 448 -7.02 3.03 -20.50
N GLU A 449 -7.01 1.77 -20.94
CA GLU A 449 -7.14 1.40 -22.36
C GLU A 449 -8.46 1.88 -22.95
N LYS A 450 -9.56 1.65 -22.24
CA LYS A 450 -10.90 2.12 -22.65
C LYS A 450 -10.98 3.64 -22.76
N ALA A 451 -10.39 4.36 -21.81
CA ALA A 451 -10.42 5.82 -21.77
C ALA A 451 -9.54 6.48 -22.85
N SER A 452 -8.43 5.83 -23.24
CA SER A 452 -7.42 6.38 -24.14
C SER A 452 -7.49 5.84 -25.57
N GLY A 453 -8.10 4.67 -25.78
CA GLY A 453 -8.04 3.93 -27.05
C GLY A 453 -6.67 3.31 -27.35
N LYS A 454 -5.71 3.37 -26.42
CA LYS A 454 -4.35 2.83 -26.60
C LYS A 454 -4.24 1.43 -25.98
N ASN A 455 -3.46 0.54 -26.58
CA ASN A 455 -3.07 -0.72 -25.97
C ASN A 455 -1.92 -0.48 -24.99
N LEU A 456 -2.10 -0.79 -23.73
CA LEU A 456 -1.13 -0.58 -22.64
C LEU A 456 -0.48 -1.88 -22.14
N ARG A 457 -0.81 -3.03 -22.74
CA ARG A 457 -0.31 -4.35 -22.28
C ARG A 457 1.23 -4.37 -22.19
N ALA A 458 1.94 -3.93 -23.23
CA ALA A 458 3.39 -3.92 -23.24
C ALA A 458 3.99 -3.00 -22.14
N PHE A 459 3.36 -1.85 -21.89
CA PHE A 459 3.74 -0.94 -20.83
C PHE A 459 3.60 -1.60 -19.46
N PHE A 460 2.43 -2.17 -19.14
CA PHE A 460 2.20 -2.85 -17.85
C PHE A 460 3.11 -4.07 -17.68
N THR A 461 3.30 -4.88 -18.74
CA THR A 461 4.24 -6.01 -18.70
C THR A 461 5.63 -5.53 -18.27
N ARG A 462 6.13 -4.46 -18.90
CA ARG A 462 7.49 -3.99 -18.67
C ARG A 462 7.68 -3.27 -17.33
N TRP A 463 6.71 -2.46 -16.91
CA TRP A 463 6.86 -1.60 -15.73
C TRP A 463 6.32 -2.20 -14.44
N VAL A 464 5.30 -3.08 -14.51
CA VAL A 464 4.65 -3.65 -13.34
C VAL A 464 5.05 -5.10 -13.10
N TYR A 465 5.10 -5.93 -14.17
CA TYR A 465 5.37 -7.37 -14.05
C TYR A 465 6.84 -7.75 -14.26
N GLU A 466 7.67 -6.86 -14.79
CA GLU A 466 9.11 -7.02 -14.92
C GLU A 466 9.86 -6.03 -14.02
N SER A 467 11.13 -6.33 -13.71
CA SER A 467 11.98 -5.50 -12.86
C SER A 467 12.84 -4.51 -13.65
N GLY A 468 13.42 -3.53 -12.95
CA GLY A 468 14.41 -2.60 -13.47
C GLY A 468 13.80 -1.35 -14.10
N HIS A 469 14.70 -0.50 -14.62
CA HIS A 469 14.44 0.77 -15.30
C HIS A 469 15.43 0.92 -16.47
N PRO A 470 15.17 1.81 -17.47
CA PRO A 470 16.10 2.03 -18.55
C PRO A 470 17.32 2.82 -18.07
N GLN A 471 18.51 2.39 -18.54
CA GLN A 471 19.78 3.10 -18.37
C GLN A 471 20.22 3.61 -19.74
N TYR A 472 19.94 4.87 -20.02
CA TYR A 472 20.21 5.50 -21.29
C TYR A 472 21.61 6.11 -21.36
N GLU A 473 22.29 5.87 -22.47
CA GLU A 473 23.45 6.63 -22.91
C GLU A 473 23.10 7.29 -24.24
N LEU A 474 22.95 8.62 -24.24
CA LEU A 474 22.73 9.40 -25.46
C LEU A 474 24.04 10.03 -25.89
N ALA A 475 24.58 9.61 -27.07
CA ALA A 475 25.67 10.28 -27.74
C ALA A 475 25.14 11.11 -28.91
N TRP A 476 25.63 12.34 -29.08
CA TRP A 476 25.23 13.15 -30.20
C TRP A 476 26.44 13.69 -30.97
N TYR A 477 26.28 13.75 -32.30
CA TYR A 477 27.32 14.10 -33.24
C TYR A 477 26.79 15.16 -34.20
N TRP A 478 27.48 16.31 -34.27
CA TRP A 478 27.21 17.29 -35.30
C TRP A 478 27.97 16.90 -36.58
N LEU A 479 27.24 16.43 -37.58
CA LEU A 479 27.83 15.96 -38.86
C LEU A 479 28.14 17.09 -39.82
N GLY A 480 27.95 18.36 -39.47
CA GLY A 480 27.92 19.46 -40.41
C GLY A 480 26.71 19.30 -41.35
N LYS A 481 26.73 19.99 -42.51
CA LYS A 481 25.68 19.87 -43.54
C LYS A 481 24.24 19.96 -43.01
N LYS A 482 24.05 20.66 -41.88
CA LYS A 482 22.75 20.87 -41.21
C LYS A 482 22.11 19.57 -40.65
N GLU A 483 22.90 18.63 -40.20
CA GLU A 483 22.42 17.35 -39.64
C GLU A 483 23.04 17.05 -38.26
N LEU A 484 22.19 16.68 -37.31
CA LEU A 484 22.54 16.13 -36.01
C LEU A 484 22.22 14.63 -36.00
N ARG A 485 23.18 13.79 -35.60
CA ARG A 485 22.97 12.37 -35.34
C ARG A 485 22.91 12.14 -33.86
N LEU A 486 21.83 11.51 -33.39
CA LEU A 486 21.61 11.04 -32.03
C LEU A 486 21.76 9.51 -31.99
N VAL A 487 22.51 9.00 -31.05
CA VAL A 487 22.67 7.56 -30.79
C VAL A 487 22.25 7.28 -29.35
N LEU A 488 21.07 6.69 -29.20
CA LEU A 488 20.54 6.28 -27.89
C LEU A 488 20.86 4.80 -27.69
N THR A 489 21.59 4.49 -26.63
CA THR A 489 21.92 3.11 -26.23
C THR A 489 21.33 2.83 -24.87
N GLN A 490 20.74 1.65 -24.68
CA GLN A 490 20.25 1.19 -23.38
C GLN A 490 21.26 0.21 -22.78
N ARG A 491 21.72 0.47 -21.55
CA ARG A 491 22.82 -0.25 -20.90
C ARG A 491 22.35 -1.28 -19.85
N GLN A 492 21.10 -1.20 -19.38
CA GLN A 492 20.55 -2.14 -18.41
C GLN A 492 20.55 -3.59 -18.95
N ALA A 493 20.54 -4.55 -18.02
CA ALA A 493 20.29 -5.96 -18.34
C ALA A 493 18.84 -6.17 -18.86
N GLY A 494 18.52 -7.39 -19.32
CA GLY A 494 17.16 -7.76 -19.75
C GLY A 494 16.69 -7.09 -21.04
N ASN A 495 15.40 -6.95 -21.21
CA ASN A 495 14.74 -6.42 -22.40
C ASN A 495 14.91 -4.90 -22.55
N ALA A 496 14.74 -4.39 -23.79
CA ALA A 496 14.71 -2.96 -24.03
C ALA A 496 13.40 -2.35 -23.53
N PHE A 497 13.49 -1.10 -23.06
CA PHE A 497 12.33 -0.23 -22.85
C PHE A 497 11.97 0.45 -24.16
N THR A 498 10.68 0.48 -24.47
CA THR A 498 10.18 1.04 -25.75
C THR A 498 9.36 2.31 -25.54
N ASP A 499 9.42 2.87 -24.32
CA ASP A 499 8.75 4.12 -23.99
C ASP A 499 9.29 5.28 -24.81
N PRO A 500 8.45 6.25 -25.20
CA PRO A 500 8.90 7.46 -25.88
C PRO A 500 9.85 8.26 -25.00
N VAL A 501 11.03 8.61 -25.51
CA VAL A 501 12.07 9.36 -24.79
C VAL A 501 12.08 10.81 -25.27
N PRO A 502 11.62 11.79 -24.47
CA PRO A 502 11.67 13.20 -24.81
C PRO A 502 13.12 13.70 -24.86
N VAL A 503 13.44 14.51 -25.85
CA VAL A 503 14.77 15.12 -25.98
C VAL A 503 14.62 16.57 -26.40
N THR A 504 15.28 17.48 -25.68
CA THR A 504 15.37 18.89 -26.03
C THR A 504 16.75 19.19 -26.64
N ILE A 505 16.76 19.76 -27.83
CA ILE A 505 17.96 20.20 -28.53
C ILE A 505 18.01 21.73 -28.44
N SER A 506 19.03 22.28 -27.78
CA SER A 506 19.26 23.72 -27.67
C SER A 506 20.27 24.19 -28.74
N THR A 507 19.98 25.32 -29.34
CA THR A 507 20.88 26.03 -30.30
C THR A 507 20.98 27.50 -29.91
N ALA A 508 21.85 28.26 -30.54
CA ALA A 508 21.96 29.72 -30.34
C ALA A 508 20.65 30.46 -30.68
N LYS A 509 19.75 29.89 -31.50
CA LYS A 509 18.48 30.50 -31.95
C LYS A 509 17.25 30.01 -31.20
N GLY A 510 17.39 29.04 -30.28
CA GLY A 510 16.28 28.51 -29.50
C GLY A 510 16.34 27.01 -29.25
N LYS A 511 15.25 26.48 -28.67
CA LYS A 511 15.09 25.08 -28.33
C LYS A 511 14.18 24.37 -29.33
N ARG A 512 14.45 23.10 -29.55
CA ARG A 512 13.60 22.18 -30.33
C ARG A 512 13.38 20.89 -29.55
N ASP A 513 12.14 20.56 -29.30
CA ASP A 513 11.76 19.30 -28.66
C ASP A 513 11.49 18.25 -29.74
N ILE A 514 11.96 17.03 -29.48
CA ILE A 514 11.70 15.82 -30.25
C ILE A 514 11.40 14.66 -29.31
N VAL A 515 10.88 13.58 -29.87
CA VAL A 515 10.63 12.34 -29.12
C VAL A 515 11.31 11.19 -29.86
N LEU A 516 12.26 10.55 -29.19
CA LEU A 516 12.87 9.32 -29.67
C LEU A 516 11.94 8.13 -29.37
N LYS A 517 11.83 7.20 -30.32
CA LYS A 517 10.96 6.02 -30.18
C LYS A 517 11.81 4.75 -30.31
N PRO A 518 12.46 4.29 -29.23
CA PRO A 518 13.29 3.10 -29.27
C PRO A 518 12.41 1.86 -29.49
N ILE A 519 12.85 0.98 -30.40
CA ILE A 519 12.25 -0.35 -30.63
C ILE A 519 13.18 -1.48 -30.14
N GLY A 520 14.36 -1.11 -29.61
CA GLY A 520 15.39 -2.01 -29.12
C GLY A 520 16.43 -1.24 -28.32
N LYS A 521 17.53 -1.90 -27.96
CA LYS A 521 18.59 -1.30 -27.12
C LYS A 521 19.45 -0.25 -27.81
N LEU A 522 19.36 -0.14 -29.13
CA LEU A 522 20.07 0.86 -29.92
C LEU A 522 19.10 1.58 -30.86
N LEU A 523 19.09 2.89 -30.80
CA LEU A 523 18.39 3.75 -31.75
C LEU A 523 19.37 4.77 -32.32
N ILE A 524 19.40 4.91 -33.62
CA ILE A 524 20.13 5.97 -34.32
C ILE A 524 19.11 6.86 -35.02
N GLU A 525 19.04 8.13 -34.63
CA GLU A 525 18.12 9.11 -35.18
C GLU A 525 18.91 10.25 -35.86
N ARG A 526 18.42 10.71 -37.00
CA ARG A 526 18.99 11.86 -37.74
C ARG A 526 18.02 13.01 -37.73
N VAL A 527 18.44 14.11 -37.15
CA VAL A 527 17.62 15.30 -36.97
C VAL A 527 18.15 16.41 -37.88
N PRO A 528 17.39 16.86 -38.90
CA PRO A 528 17.74 18.05 -39.65
C PRO A 528 17.80 19.26 -38.72
N LEU A 529 18.94 19.96 -38.72
CA LEU A 529 19.15 21.09 -37.82
C LEU A 529 20.01 22.15 -38.57
N ARG A 530 19.60 23.41 -38.49
CA ARG A 530 20.28 24.48 -39.24
C ARG A 530 21.60 24.93 -38.63
N GLU A 531 21.79 24.67 -37.33
CA GLU A 531 22.93 25.11 -36.55
C GLU A 531 23.43 23.99 -35.63
N LYS A 532 24.71 24.08 -35.23
CA LYS A 532 25.29 23.15 -34.25
C LYS A 532 24.58 23.31 -32.93
N PRO A 533 24.17 22.19 -32.24
CA PRO A 533 23.63 22.25 -30.92
C PRO A 533 24.62 22.84 -29.90
N THR A 534 24.12 23.59 -28.96
CA THR A 534 24.84 24.03 -27.75
C THR A 534 24.66 23.03 -26.60
N ALA A 535 23.48 22.35 -26.55
CA ALA A 535 23.18 21.28 -25.59
C ALA A 535 22.13 20.31 -26.16
N VAL A 536 22.15 19.08 -25.69
CA VAL A 536 21.11 18.07 -25.91
C VAL A 536 20.77 17.49 -24.53
N GLU A 537 19.49 17.57 -24.14
CA GLU A 537 18.98 17.13 -22.85
C GLU A 537 17.97 16.01 -23.07
N VAL A 538 18.08 14.93 -22.31
CA VAL A 538 17.09 13.83 -22.27
C VAL A 538 16.14 14.09 -21.14
N ASP A 539 14.86 13.89 -21.38
CA ASP A 539 13.75 14.04 -20.44
C ASP A 539 13.80 15.30 -19.55
N PRO A 540 13.93 16.50 -20.14
CA PRO A 540 14.07 17.74 -19.36
C PRO A 540 12.85 18.06 -18.47
N ARG A 541 11.72 17.36 -18.69
CA ARG A 541 10.49 17.52 -17.90
C ARG A 541 10.31 16.45 -16.85
N ASN A 542 11.27 15.52 -16.74
CA ASN A 542 11.26 14.44 -15.75
C ASN A 542 9.93 13.63 -15.80
N VAL A 543 9.61 13.12 -17.00
CA VAL A 543 8.39 12.31 -17.25
C VAL A 543 8.68 10.81 -17.39
N LEU A 544 9.95 10.39 -17.31
CA LEU A 544 10.40 9.00 -17.31
C LEU A 544 11.16 8.68 -16.04
N LEU A 545 11.02 7.45 -15.56
CA LEU A 545 11.89 6.88 -14.53
C LEU A 545 13.09 6.26 -15.23
N ASP A 546 14.23 6.95 -15.25
CA ASP A 546 15.43 6.49 -15.94
C ASP A 546 16.73 6.92 -15.27
N GLU A 547 17.83 6.30 -15.67
CA GLU A 547 19.19 6.82 -15.48
C GLU A 547 19.74 7.22 -16.85
N THR A 548 20.09 8.47 -17.02
CA THR A 548 20.59 8.97 -18.32
C THR A 548 21.96 9.63 -18.22
N THR A 549 22.83 9.30 -19.18
CA THR A 549 24.10 9.98 -19.42
C THR A 549 24.11 10.55 -20.85
N VAL A 550 24.48 11.83 -21.00
CA VAL A 550 24.60 12.48 -22.30
C VAL A 550 26.07 12.77 -22.63
N LYS A 551 26.52 12.39 -23.82
CA LYS A 551 27.87 12.59 -24.32
C LYS A 551 27.84 13.44 -25.58
N SER A 552 28.66 14.49 -25.63
CA SER A 552 28.90 15.30 -26.83
C SER A 552 30.17 14.85 -27.56
N ASN A 553 30.13 14.62 -28.85
CA ASN A 553 31.28 14.28 -29.67
C ASN A 553 31.42 15.21 -30.91
#